data_1e471f27e54b3b1b7455fec1bb028b49
#
_entry.id   1e471f27e54b3b1b7455fec1bb028b49
#
_cell.length_a   1.000
_cell.length_b   1.000
_cell.length_c   1.000
_cell.angle_alpha   90.00
_cell.angle_beta   90.00
_cell.angle_gamma   90.00
#
_symmetry.space_group_name_H-M   'P 1'
#
loop_
_entity.id
_entity.type
_entity.pdbx_description
1 polymer ?
#
loop_
_entity_poly.entity_id
_entity_poly.type
_entity_poly.pdbx_seq_one_letter_code
_entity_poly.pdbx_strand_id
1 'polypeptide(L)'
;MGEIILGKIILKGKIKLKTGLHIGAQTEAIEIGGVDNPILKDPNTGMPYIPGSSLKGKLRSLFEKDKINDYPPELRGPPPKDEKDKSKYFLNRNIGTSSNPIWIHVHEEYDTAKTCEICRLFGSSGKTNYPSRTIFRDAHLINEKSLEEVIEIKTETAIDRITSAANPRPMERVVPGAEFEFEIVYNIENQDEKREDIKNLISLMKTLEDDYLGGSGSRGYGKVEFRITKVVERSREYYLKGEAERELLSSESGLRPEEAVSQIMEAL
;
A
#
# COMPACT_ATOMS: atom_id res chain seq x y z
N MET A 1 21.47 -16.99 -7.98
CA MET A 1 20.96 -17.93 -6.95
C MET A 1 19.92 -17.15 -6.16
N GLY A 2 18.70 -17.69 -5.98
CA GLY A 2 17.70 -17.06 -5.14
C GLY A 2 18.17 -16.97 -3.69
N GLU A 3 17.81 -15.91 -2.99
CA GLU A 3 18.12 -15.71 -1.57
C GLU A 3 17.44 -16.80 -0.73
N ILE A 4 18.14 -17.27 0.31
CA ILE A 4 17.58 -18.22 1.27
C ILE A 4 16.72 -17.40 2.25
N ILE A 5 15.44 -17.71 2.34
CA ILE A 5 14.55 -17.10 3.35
C ILE A 5 14.94 -17.67 4.72
N LEU A 6 15.44 -16.80 5.60
CA LEU A 6 15.85 -17.13 6.97
C LEU A 6 14.67 -17.22 7.93
N GLY A 7 13.54 -16.66 7.58
CA GLY A 7 12.32 -16.61 8.37
C GLY A 7 11.35 -15.58 7.83
N LYS A 8 10.29 -15.31 8.59
CA LYS A 8 9.27 -14.32 8.24
C LYS A 8 8.87 -13.50 9.45
N ILE A 9 8.57 -12.22 9.22
CA ILE A 9 7.82 -11.40 10.18
C ILE A 9 6.42 -11.21 9.62
N ILE A 10 5.41 -11.45 10.45
CA ILE A 10 4.00 -11.32 10.08
C ILE A 10 3.41 -10.19 10.92
N LEU A 11 2.98 -9.12 10.24
CA LEU A 11 2.29 -7.99 10.85
C LEU A 11 0.80 -8.13 10.58
N LYS A 12 -0.01 -8.08 11.63
CA LYS A 12 -1.47 -8.10 11.58
C LYS A 12 -2.05 -6.90 12.27
N GLY A 13 -3.19 -6.45 11.78
CA GLY A 13 -3.86 -5.32 12.38
C GLY A 13 -5.13 -4.92 11.64
N LYS A 14 -5.61 -3.72 11.95
CA LYS A 14 -6.83 -3.16 11.40
C LYS A 14 -6.55 -1.84 10.70
N ILE A 15 -7.26 -1.60 9.61
CA ILE A 15 -7.34 -0.30 8.92
C ILE A 15 -8.76 0.22 9.17
N LYS A 16 -8.87 1.31 9.91
CA LYS A 16 -10.15 1.99 10.17
C LYS A 16 -10.31 3.18 9.25
N LEU A 17 -11.44 3.26 8.55
CA LEU A 17 -11.77 4.41 7.72
C LEU A 17 -12.21 5.59 8.58
N LYS A 18 -11.51 6.72 8.48
CA LYS A 18 -11.91 8.00 9.11
C LYS A 18 -12.81 8.80 8.19
N THR A 19 -12.66 8.63 6.88
CA THR A 19 -13.52 9.20 5.84
C THR A 19 -13.87 8.12 4.81
N GLY A 20 -14.86 8.37 3.97
CA GLY A 20 -15.30 7.39 2.96
C GLY A 20 -14.15 6.97 2.03
N LEU A 21 -14.09 5.68 1.68
CA LEU A 21 -13.05 5.11 0.82
C LEU A 21 -13.62 4.73 -0.54
N HIS A 22 -12.96 5.19 -1.60
CA HIS A 22 -13.23 4.76 -2.96
C HIS A 22 -11.99 4.07 -3.56
N ILE A 23 -12.08 2.76 -3.75
CA ILE A 23 -11.16 1.99 -4.59
C ILE A 23 -11.99 1.47 -5.74
N GLY A 24 -11.79 2.07 -6.94
CA GLY A 24 -12.61 1.80 -8.11
C GLY A 24 -12.42 0.37 -8.63
N ALA A 25 -13.53 -0.25 -9.05
CA ALA A 25 -13.51 -1.46 -9.85
C ALA A 25 -13.27 -1.10 -11.34
N GLN A 26 -12.57 -1.98 -12.07
CA GLN A 26 -12.60 -1.90 -13.54
C GLN A 26 -13.91 -2.51 -14.01
N THR A 27 -14.80 -1.67 -14.52
CA THR A 27 -16.05 -2.16 -15.14
C THR A 27 -15.83 -2.31 -16.63
N GLU A 28 -15.92 -3.54 -17.13
CA GLU A 28 -15.92 -3.82 -18.58
C GLU A 28 -17.28 -3.51 -19.24
N ALA A 29 -18.34 -3.33 -18.44
CA ALA A 29 -19.68 -3.00 -18.93
C ALA A 29 -20.28 -1.86 -18.10
N ILE A 30 -20.72 -0.80 -18.79
CA ILE A 30 -21.57 0.23 -18.21
C ILE A 30 -22.98 -0.36 -18.12
N GLU A 31 -23.44 -0.73 -16.93
CA GLU A 31 -24.84 -1.06 -16.72
C GLU A 31 -25.67 0.21 -16.89
N ILE A 32 -26.70 0.15 -17.77
CA ILE A 32 -27.62 1.27 -17.99
C ILE A 32 -28.38 1.53 -16.69
N GLY A 33 -28.12 2.69 -16.05
CA GLY A 33 -28.69 3.06 -14.77
C GLY A 33 -27.85 2.73 -13.53
N GLY A 34 -26.65 2.16 -13.71
CA GLY A 34 -25.67 1.93 -12.64
C GLY A 34 -24.93 3.20 -12.22
N VAL A 35 -24.13 3.09 -11.15
CA VAL A 35 -23.23 4.16 -10.72
C VAL A 35 -22.04 4.20 -11.66
N ASP A 36 -21.67 5.39 -12.16
CA ASP A 36 -20.57 5.58 -13.12
C ASP A 36 -19.21 5.05 -12.63
N ASN A 37 -19.00 5.04 -11.32
CA ASN A 37 -17.75 4.61 -10.68
C ASN A 37 -18.08 3.73 -9.46
N PRO A 38 -18.28 2.42 -9.64
CA PRO A 38 -18.49 1.50 -8.52
C PRO A 38 -17.18 1.22 -7.79
N ILE A 39 -17.29 0.86 -6.50
CA ILE A 39 -16.14 0.35 -5.71
C ILE A 39 -15.91 -1.13 -5.98
N LEU A 40 -14.68 -1.54 -5.69
CA LEU A 40 -14.27 -2.94 -5.77
C LEU A 40 -14.92 -3.74 -4.64
N LYS A 41 -15.56 -4.87 -5.01
CA LYS A 41 -16.25 -5.81 -4.11
C LYS A 41 -15.77 -7.23 -4.36
N ASP A 42 -15.73 -8.02 -3.31
CA ASP A 42 -15.51 -9.46 -3.43
C ASP A 42 -16.71 -10.10 -4.15
N PRO A 43 -16.48 -10.86 -5.22
CA PRO A 43 -17.59 -11.40 -6.05
C PRO A 43 -18.44 -12.44 -5.32
N ASN A 44 -17.93 -13.09 -4.26
CA ASN A 44 -18.66 -14.12 -3.53
C ASN A 44 -19.52 -13.52 -2.42
N THR A 45 -19.00 -12.50 -1.73
CA THR A 45 -19.67 -11.90 -0.58
C THR A 45 -20.40 -10.59 -0.91
N GLY A 46 -20.05 -9.95 -2.03
CA GLY A 46 -20.53 -8.60 -2.37
C GLY A 46 -19.94 -7.49 -1.48
N MET A 47 -19.10 -7.83 -0.50
CA MET A 47 -18.52 -6.88 0.44
C MET A 47 -17.30 -6.18 -0.14
N PRO A 48 -17.09 -4.89 0.19
CA PRO A 48 -15.89 -4.18 -0.20
C PRO A 48 -14.66 -4.75 0.52
N TYR A 49 -13.52 -4.72 -0.14
CA TYR A 49 -12.24 -5.05 0.44
C TYR A 49 -11.15 -4.09 -0.06
N ILE A 50 -10.04 -4.04 0.66
CA ILE A 50 -8.87 -3.26 0.24
C ILE A 50 -7.87 -4.24 -0.40
N PRO A 51 -7.64 -4.17 -1.73
CA PRO A 51 -6.65 -5.02 -2.37
C PRO A 51 -5.25 -4.80 -1.79
N GLY A 52 -4.54 -5.89 -1.55
CA GLY A 52 -3.14 -5.83 -1.13
C GLY A 52 -2.27 -5.05 -2.12
N SER A 53 -2.58 -5.12 -3.41
CA SER A 53 -1.91 -4.34 -4.45
C SER A 53 -2.11 -2.83 -4.29
N SER A 54 -3.31 -2.38 -3.88
CA SER A 54 -3.61 -0.97 -3.65
C SER A 54 -2.85 -0.43 -2.44
N LEU A 55 -2.83 -1.20 -1.34
CA LEU A 55 -2.07 -0.83 -0.14
C LEU A 55 -0.56 -0.82 -0.44
N LYS A 56 -0.04 -1.87 -1.05
CA LYS A 56 1.36 -1.98 -1.47
C LYS A 56 1.78 -0.84 -2.39
N GLY A 57 1.00 -0.56 -3.42
CA GLY A 57 1.29 0.50 -4.39
C GLY A 57 1.32 1.87 -3.76
N LYS A 58 0.39 2.14 -2.82
CA LYS A 58 0.35 3.43 -2.11
C LYS A 58 1.54 3.61 -1.17
N LEU A 59 1.89 2.60 -0.37
CA LEU A 59 3.06 2.66 0.52
C LEU A 59 4.36 2.81 -0.28
N ARG A 60 4.50 2.09 -1.41
CA ARG A 60 5.63 2.28 -2.32
C ARG A 60 5.72 3.71 -2.85
N SER A 61 4.60 4.27 -3.32
CA SER A 61 4.56 5.65 -3.81
C SER A 61 4.97 6.68 -2.75
N LEU A 62 4.57 6.46 -1.50
CA LEU A 62 4.98 7.33 -0.39
C LEU A 62 6.48 7.21 -0.11
N PHE A 63 7.02 6.00 -0.15
CA PHE A 63 8.46 5.78 0.04
C PHE A 63 9.29 6.39 -1.09
N GLU A 64 8.83 6.24 -2.34
CA GLU A 64 9.47 6.89 -3.49
C GLU A 64 9.44 8.43 -3.36
N LYS A 65 8.35 9.02 -2.88
CA LYS A 65 8.25 10.47 -2.63
C LYS A 65 9.18 10.95 -1.51
N ASP A 66 9.42 10.13 -0.50
CA ASP A 66 10.38 10.43 0.57
C ASP A 66 11.81 10.37 0.04
N LYS A 67 12.19 9.26 -0.55
CA LYS A 67 13.57 8.98 -1.02
C LYS A 67 13.99 9.80 -2.24
N ILE A 68 13.06 10.36 -3.00
CA ILE A 68 13.38 11.22 -4.16
C ILE A 68 14.18 12.47 -3.73
N ASN A 69 14.03 12.91 -2.49
CA ASN A 69 14.75 14.06 -1.94
C ASN A 69 16.25 13.81 -1.78
N ASP A 70 16.67 12.53 -1.69
CA ASP A 70 18.06 12.14 -1.59
C ASP A 70 18.81 12.26 -2.95
N TYR A 71 18.05 12.49 -4.05
CA TYR A 71 18.60 12.67 -5.38
C TYR A 71 18.78 14.15 -5.75
N PRO A 72 19.79 14.48 -6.58
CA PRO A 72 19.93 15.82 -7.14
C PRO A 72 18.66 16.26 -7.87
N PRO A 73 18.22 17.53 -7.76
CA PRO A 73 16.95 17.99 -8.33
C PRO A 73 16.76 17.66 -9.82
N GLU A 74 17.83 17.72 -10.61
CA GLU A 74 17.83 17.43 -12.05
C GLU A 74 17.65 15.95 -12.40
N LEU A 75 17.86 15.04 -11.43
CA LEU A 75 17.73 13.59 -11.60
C LEU A 75 16.50 12.99 -10.91
N ARG A 76 15.66 13.80 -10.28
CA ARG A 76 14.48 13.35 -9.53
C ARG A 76 13.34 12.86 -10.43
N GLY A 77 13.11 13.60 -11.51
CA GLY A 77 12.00 13.33 -12.43
C GLY A 77 12.31 12.24 -13.46
N PRO A 78 11.34 12.00 -14.37
CA PRO A 78 11.55 11.07 -15.48
C PRO A 78 12.63 11.56 -16.43
N PRO A 79 13.37 10.62 -17.06
CA PRO A 79 14.43 10.97 -18.01
C PRO A 79 13.85 11.67 -19.26
N PRO A 80 14.62 12.58 -19.88
CA PRO A 80 14.31 13.10 -21.20
C PRO A 80 14.11 11.98 -22.24
N LYS A 81 13.32 12.25 -23.30
CA LYS A 81 13.01 11.23 -24.32
C LYS A 81 14.24 10.63 -24.98
N ASP A 82 15.26 11.46 -25.20
CA ASP A 82 16.49 11.08 -25.90
C ASP A 82 17.59 10.54 -24.96
N GLU A 83 17.32 10.46 -23.65
CA GLU A 83 18.30 9.95 -22.68
C GLU A 83 18.48 8.45 -22.84
N LYS A 84 19.74 8.04 -23.09
CA LYS A 84 20.12 6.64 -23.28
C LYS A 84 20.28 5.89 -21.96
N ASP A 85 20.84 6.59 -20.97
CA ASP A 85 21.07 6.02 -19.63
C ASP A 85 20.04 6.51 -18.63
N LYS A 86 18.90 5.85 -18.62
CA LYS A 86 17.78 6.17 -17.72
C LYS A 86 18.04 5.82 -16.27
N SER A 87 19.04 4.98 -15.98
CA SER A 87 19.36 4.52 -14.62
C SER A 87 19.85 5.63 -13.69
N LYS A 88 20.31 6.76 -14.25
CA LYS A 88 20.71 7.94 -13.48
C LYS A 88 19.54 8.64 -12.79
N TYR A 89 18.33 8.47 -13.31
CA TYR A 89 17.14 9.16 -12.82
C TYR A 89 16.46 8.34 -11.73
N PHE A 90 15.91 9.02 -10.74
CA PHE A 90 15.17 8.34 -9.67
C PHE A 90 13.91 7.66 -10.22
N LEU A 91 13.05 8.42 -10.92
CA LEU A 91 11.87 7.86 -11.59
C LEU A 91 12.25 7.43 -13.02
N ASN A 92 12.80 6.24 -13.15
CA ASN A 92 13.50 5.80 -14.37
C ASN A 92 12.70 4.84 -15.25
N ARG A 93 11.56 4.32 -14.80
CA ARG A 93 10.74 3.37 -15.55
C ARG A 93 9.29 3.85 -15.68
N ASN A 94 8.80 3.89 -16.92
CA ASN A 94 7.38 4.09 -17.21
C ASN A 94 6.67 2.73 -17.26
N ILE A 95 5.64 2.55 -16.44
CA ILE A 95 4.74 1.38 -16.42
C ILE A 95 3.34 1.70 -16.96
N GLY A 96 3.07 2.97 -17.27
CA GLY A 96 1.85 3.42 -17.92
C GLY A 96 1.96 3.41 -19.45
N THR A 97 0.99 4.04 -20.10
CA THR A 97 0.97 4.22 -21.55
C THR A 97 1.74 5.49 -21.98
N SER A 98 1.97 5.65 -23.28
CA SER A 98 2.60 6.87 -23.80
C SER A 98 1.74 8.13 -23.60
N SER A 99 0.41 7.97 -23.59
CA SER A 99 -0.55 9.06 -23.34
C SER A 99 -0.80 9.33 -21.86
N ASN A 100 -0.59 8.32 -21.01
CA ASN A 100 -0.72 8.43 -19.56
C ASN A 100 0.45 7.73 -18.87
N PRO A 101 1.63 8.34 -18.82
CA PRO A 101 2.83 7.73 -18.27
C PRO A 101 2.75 7.65 -16.74
N ILE A 102 3.14 6.51 -16.21
CA ILE A 102 3.29 6.27 -14.76
C ILE A 102 4.75 5.91 -14.52
N TRP A 103 5.48 6.82 -13.92
CA TRP A 103 6.89 6.65 -13.65
C TRP A 103 7.14 6.13 -12.23
N ILE A 104 8.01 5.13 -12.13
CA ILE A 104 8.39 4.49 -10.87
C ILE A 104 9.92 4.37 -10.77
N HIS A 105 10.39 4.19 -9.52
CA HIS A 105 11.77 3.85 -9.22
C HIS A 105 12.01 2.35 -9.38
N VAL A 106 13.02 1.96 -10.17
CA VAL A 106 13.48 0.57 -10.27
C VAL A 106 15.01 0.51 -10.43
N HIS A 107 15.61 -0.60 -10.00
CA HIS A 107 16.95 -0.97 -10.39
C HIS A 107 16.89 -2.13 -11.39
N GLU A 108 17.68 -2.06 -12.45
CA GLU A 108 17.66 -3.07 -13.52
C GLU A 108 18.43 -4.34 -13.15
N GLU A 109 19.48 -4.19 -12.33
CA GLU A 109 20.33 -5.31 -11.91
C GLU A 109 19.92 -5.79 -10.51
N TYR A 110 19.96 -7.12 -10.31
CA TYR A 110 19.54 -7.79 -9.07
C TYR A 110 20.29 -7.26 -7.83
N ASP A 111 21.63 -7.17 -7.91
CA ASP A 111 22.48 -6.79 -6.78
C ASP A 111 22.23 -5.34 -6.35
N THR A 112 22.00 -4.44 -7.31
CA THR A 112 21.66 -3.04 -7.01
C THR A 112 20.24 -2.93 -6.42
N ALA A 113 19.29 -3.70 -6.96
CA ALA A 113 17.92 -3.73 -6.41
C ALA A 113 17.90 -4.26 -4.97
N LYS A 114 18.73 -5.25 -4.65
CA LYS A 114 18.86 -5.84 -3.31
C LYS A 114 19.30 -4.82 -2.26
N THR A 115 20.22 -3.92 -2.60
CA THR A 115 20.73 -2.89 -1.67
C THR A 115 19.80 -1.69 -1.53
N CYS A 116 18.85 -1.51 -2.44
CA CYS A 116 17.89 -0.41 -2.40
C CYS A 116 16.72 -0.74 -1.48
N GLU A 117 16.45 0.10 -0.48
CA GLU A 117 15.36 -0.08 0.48
C GLU A 117 13.98 -0.18 -0.19
N ILE A 118 13.72 0.62 -1.23
CA ILE A 118 12.45 0.58 -1.97
C ILE A 118 12.32 -0.74 -2.74
N CYS A 119 13.38 -1.10 -3.50
CA CYS A 119 13.34 -2.28 -4.35
C CYS A 119 13.28 -3.57 -3.53
N ARG A 120 14.00 -3.66 -2.40
CA ARG A 120 13.95 -4.86 -1.55
C ARG A 120 12.60 -5.02 -0.84
N LEU A 121 11.96 -3.93 -0.40
CA LEU A 121 10.63 -4.00 0.20
C LEU A 121 9.54 -4.30 -0.82
N PHE A 122 9.53 -3.60 -1.96
CA PHE A 122 8.41 -3.60 -2.90
C PHE A 122 8.66 -4.36 -4.20
N GLY A 123 9.89 -4.82 -4.41
CA GLY A 123 10.30 -5.50 -5.63
C GLY A 123 10.78 -4.56 -6.73
N SER A 124 11.57 -5.08 -7.64
CA SER A 124 12.03 -4.38 -8.85
C SER A 124 11.92 -5.28 -10.07
N SER A 125 11.38 -4.74 -11.16
CA SER A 125 11.33 -5.41 -12.45
C SER A 125 12.30 -4.73 -13.41
N GLY A 126 13.45 -5.35 -13.62
CA GLY A 126 14.52 -4.83 -14.48
C GLY A 126 14.92 -5.82 -15.54
N LYS A 127 16.21 -5.84 -15.92
CA LYS A 127 16.82 -6.92 -16.70
C LYS A 127 16.83 -8.21 -15.90
N THR A 128 17.12 -8.09 -14.60
CA THR A 128 16.99 -9.16 -13.62
C THR A 128 15.97 -8.74 -12.58
N ASN A 129 14.88 -9.51 -12.44
CA ASN A 129 13.83 -9.20 -11.46
C ASN A 129 14.33 -9.46 -10.04
N TYR A 130 14.08 -8.49 -9.13
CA TYR A 130 14.24 -8.69 -7.70
C TYR A 130 12.84 -8.85 -7.06
N PRO A 131 12.53 -10.01 -6.44
CA PRO A 131 11.25 -10.24 -5.81
C PRO A 131 11.07 -9.35 -4.57
N SER A 132 9.84 -8.93 -4.32
CA SER A 132 9.51 -8.16 -3.12
C SER A 132 9.70 -9.01 -1.87
N ARG A 133 10.36 -8.48 -0.83
CA ARG A 133 10.40 -9.10 0.50
C ARG A 133 9.06 -9.03 1.22
N THR A 134 8.18 -8.12 0.82
CA THR A 134 6.86 -7.96 1.44
C THR A 134 5.74 -8.56 0.59
N ILE A 135 4.81 -9.25 1.27
CA ILE A 135 3.58 -9.77 0.70
C ILE A 135 2.42 -9.05 1.40
N PHE A 136 1.59 -8.36 0.64
CA PHE A 136 0.40 -7.69 1.14
C PHE A 136 -0.82 -8.55 0.80
N ARG A 137 -1.53 -9.01 1.82
CA ARG A 137 -2.80 -9.71 1.65
C ARG A 137 -3.93 -8.71 1.41
N ASP A 138 -4.99 -9.15 0.76
CA ASP A 138 -6.21 -8.38 0.68
C ASP A 138 -6.80 -8.21 2.08
N ALA A 139 -7.24 -6.99 2.39
CA ALA A 139 -7.81 -6.67 3.69
C ALA A 139 -9.33 -6.70 3.59
N HIS A 140 -9.95 -7.61 4.34
CA HIS A 140 -11.39 -7.85 4.34
C HIS A 140 -12.09 -7.06 5.43
N LEU A 141 -13.34 -6.65 5.17
CA LEU A 141 -14.19 -5.97 6.13
C LEU A 141 -14.52 -6.89 7.32
N ILE A 142 -14.37 -6.37 8.56
CA ILE A 142 -14.54 -7.16 9.78
C ILE A 142 -15.66 -6.66 10.70
N ASN A 143 -16.21 -5.47 10.47
CA ASN A 143 -17.22 -4.87 11.35
C ASN A 143 -18.55 -4.57 10.64
N GLU A 144 -18.88 -5.32 9.58
CA GLU A 144 -20.12 -5.18 8.81
C GLU A 144 -21.36 -5.02 9.71
N LYS A 145 -21.52 -5.90 10.71
CA LYS A 145 -22.69 -5.95 11.60
C LYS A 145 -22.83 -4.72 12.50
N SER A 146 -21.80 -3.92 12.64
CA SER A 146 -21.82 -2.68 13.46
C SER A 146 -22.08 -1.42 12.63
N LEU A 147 -22.24 -1.55 11.32
CA LEU A 147 -22.54 -0.46 10.40
C LEU A 147 -24.01 -0.56 9.96
N GLU A 148 -24.69 0.57 9.89
CA GLU A 148 -26.06 0.62 9.33
C GLU A 148 -26.05 0.29 7.85
N GLU A 149 -25.12 0.89 7.11
CA GLU A 149 -24.80 0.60 5.72
C GLU A 149 -23.30 0.50 5.56
N VAL A 150 -22.84 -0.36 4.67
CA VAL A 150 -21.41 -0.51 4.36
C VAL A 150 -20.97 0.42 3.23
N ILE A 151 -21.90 0.71 2.33
CA ILE A 151 -21.64 1.44 1.09
C ILE A 151 -22.66 2.56 0.99
N GLU A 152 -22.18 3.75 0.64
CA GLU A 152 -23.01 4.91 0.38
C GLU A 152 -22.71 5.52 -0.99
N ILE A 153 -23.71 6.24 -1.55
CA ILE A 153 -23.54 7.03 -2.76
C ILE A 153 -23.44 8.49 -2.36
N LYS A 154 -22.27 9.09 -2.62
CA LYS A 154 -22.04 10.52 -2.44
C LYS A 154 -22.07 11.21 -3.80
N THR A 155 -22.94 12.20 -3.96
CA THR A 155 -22.96 13.04 -5.16
C THR A 155 -21.89 14.13 -5.06
N GLU A 156 -20.95 14.13 -6.02
CA GLU A 156 -19.98 15.19 -6.22
C GLU A 156 -20.43 16.09 -7.39
N THR A 157 -20.39 17.39 -7.21
CA THR A 157 -20.84 18.34 -8.23
C THR A 157 -19.66 19.06 -8.85
N ALA A 158 -19.45 18.90 -10.16
CA ALA A 158 -18.58 19.77 -10.93
C ALA A 158 -19.37 21.01 -11.38
N ILE A 159 -18.79 22.21 -11.14
CA ILE A 159 -19.42 23.47 -11.50
C ILE A 159 -18.65 24.08 -12.67
N ASP A 160 -19.33 24.37 -13.77
CA ASP A 160 -18.78 25.12 -14.90
C ASP A 160 -18.38 26.53 -14.45
N ARG A 161 -17.16 26.94 -14.77
CA ARG A 161 -16.59 28.19 -14.26
C ARG A 161 -17.18 29.45 -14.91
N ILE A 162 -17.82 29.30 -16.04
CA ILE A 162 -18.37 30.41 -16.82
C ILE A 162 -19.88 30.50 -16.60
N THR A 163 -20.58 29.39 -16.79
CA THR A 163 -22.05 29.33 -16.74
C THR A 163 -22.62 29.06 -15.38
N SER A 164 -21.77 28.65 -14.41
CA SER A 164 -22.18 28.15 -13.09
C SER A 164 -23.10 26.92 -13.15
N ALA A 165 -23.21 26.28 -14.30
CA ALA A 165 -23.99 25.06 -14.44
C ALA A 165 -23.38 23.93 -13.58
N ALA A 166 -24.25 23.25 -12.84
CA ALA A 166 -23.87 22.13 -11.97
C ALA A 166 -24.00 20.79 -12.72
N ASN A 167 -22.95 19.98 -12.68
CA ASN A 167 -22.95 18.60 -13.20
C ASN A 167 -22.72 17.62 -12.06
N PRO A 168 -23.79 17.06 -11.45
CA PRO A 168 -23.70 16.10 -10.37
C PRO A 168 -23.20 14.75 -10.89
N ARG A 169 -22.29 14.11 -10.12
CA ARG A 169 -21.73 12.79 -10.41
C ARG A 169 -21.87 11.90 -9.17
N PRO A 170 -22.69 10.85 -9.20
CA PRO A 170 -22.80 9.91 -8.10
C PRO A 170 -21.51 9.08 -8.01
N MET A 171 -20.94 8.98 -6.81
CA MET A 171 -19.73 8.22 -6.49
C MET A 171 -20.06 7.22 -5.39
N GLU A 172 -19.85 5.95 -5.66
CA GLU A 172 -19.94 4.91 -4.65
C GLU A 172 -18.70 4.93 -3.76
N ARG A 173 -18.88 4.76 -2.44
CA ARG A 173 -17.76 4.67 -1.49
C ARG A 173 -18.14 3.85 -0.27
N VAL A 174 -17.13 3.25 0.37
CA VAL A 174 -17.31 2.61 1.68
C VAL A 174 -17.46 3.70 2.74
N VAL A 175 -18.38 3.49 3.67
CA VAL A 175 -18.70 4.48 4.72
C VAL A 175 -17.54 4.69 5.70
N PRO A 176 -17.43 5.87 6.33
CA PRO A 176 -16.54 6.07 7.48
C PRO A 176 -16.90 5.12 8.61
N GLY A 177 -15.90 4.70 9.39
CA GLY A 177 -16.08 3.74 10.50
C GLY A 177 -15.94 2.28 10.10
N ALA A 178 -15.90 1.93 8.82
CA ALA A 178 -15.59 0.58 8.37
C ALA A 178 -14.15 0.20 8.80
N GLU A 179 -13.97 -1.05 9.24
CA GLU A 179 -12.70 -1.62 9.68
C GLU A 179 -12.35 -2.83 8.82
N PHE A 180 -11.10 -2.86 8.35
CA PHE A 180 -10.56 -3.94 7.53
C PHE A 180 -9.39 -4.59 8.23
N GLU A 181 -9.34 -5.94 8.25
CA GLU A 181 -8.19 -6.65 8.78
C GLU A 181 -7.11 -6.77 7.71
N PHE A 182 -5.89 -6.36 8.03
CA PHE A 182 -4.73 -6.51 7.13
C PHE A 182 -3.71 -7.51 7.67
N GLU A 183 -3.02 -8.16 6.75
CA GLU A 183 -1.84 -8.98 7.02
C GLU A 183 -0.73 -8.63 6.02
N ILE A 184 0.44 -8.30 6.56
CA ILE A 184 1.65 -8.09 5.77
C ILE A 184 2.71 -9.08 6.23
N VAL A 185 3.26 -9.85 5.29
CA VAL A 185 4.35 -10.79 5.54
C VAL A 185 5.64 -10.21 5.00
N TYR A 186 6.66 -10.12 5.83
CA TYR A 186 8.01 -9.74 5.44
C TYR A 186 8.92 -10.98 5.47
N ASN A 187 9.58 -11.28 4.35
CA ASN A 187 10.56 -12.36 4.23
C ASN A 187 11.92 -11.86 4.73
N ILE A 188 12.49 -12.53 5.72
CA ILE A 188 13.82 -12.23 6.24
C ILE A 188 14.84 -12.91 5.33
N GLU A 189 15.55 -12.14 4.54
CA GLU A 189 16.66 -12.59 3.68
C GLU A 189 18.02 -12.20 4.27
N ASN A 190 18.05 -11.11 5.05
CA ASN A 190 19.22 -10.60 5.75
C ASN A 190 18.81 -10.13 7.16
N GLN A 191 19.50 -10.60 8.20
CA GLN A 191 19.21 -10.25 9.59
C GLN A 191 19.57 -8.79 9.91
N ASP A 192 20.63 -8.25 9.27
CA ASP A 192 21.09 -6.89 9.53
C ASP A 192 20.13 -5.82 8.96
N GLU A 193 19.44 -6.14 7.86
CA GLU A 193 18.48 -5.23 7.18
C GLU A 193 17.07 -5.30 7.76
N LYS A 194 16.73 -6.40 8.44
CA LYS A 194 15.41 -6.70 8.98
C LYS A 194 14.82 -5.54 9.81
N ARG A 195 15.63 -5.01 10.72
CA ARG A 195 15.22 -3.96 11.65
C ARG A 195 14.87 -2.65 10.92
N GLU A 196 15.67 -2.26 9.94
CA GLU A 196 15.45 -1.09 9.12
C GLU A 196 14.21 -1.24 8.23
N ASP A 197 14.07 -2.38 7.57
CA ASP A 197 12.95 -2.68 6.69
C ASP A 197 11.60 -2.64 7.43
N ILE A 198 11.52 -3.22 8.62
CA ILE A 198 10.31 -3.19 9.45
C ILE A 198 10.01 -1.77 9.95
N LYS A 199 11.04 -1.02 10.37
CA LYS A 199 10.90 0.39 10.76
C LYS A 199 10.35 1.22 9.61
N ASN A 200 10.91 1.09 8.42
CA ASN A 200 10.45 1.79 7.23
C ASN A 200 9.00 1.46 6.91
N LEU A 201 8.62 0.17 6.94
CA LEU A 201 7.25 -0.28 6.67
C LEU A 201 6.24 0.35 7.64
N ILE A 202 6.53 0.35 8.94
CA ILE A 202 5.64 0.94 9.97
C ILE A 202 5.59 2.48 9.82
N SER A 203 6.72 3.12 9.52
CA SER A 203 6.77 4.57 9.29
C SER A 203 5.93 4.98 8.08
N LEU A 204 5.91 4.16 7.02
CA LEU A 204 5.07 4.39 5.86
C LEU A 204 3.57 4.25 6.17
N MET A 205 3.17 3.35 7.08
CA MET A 205 1.78 3.29 7.56
C MET A 205 1.38 4.60 8.24
N LYS A 206 2.25 5.16 9.10
CA LYS A 206 2.03 6.47 9.73
C LYS A 206 1.92 7.59 8.70
N THR A 207 2.80 7.62 7.70
CA THR A 207 2.75 8.61 6.62
C THR A 207 1.44 8.50 5.82
N LEU A 208 0.92 7.29 5.63
CA LEU A 208 -0.35 7.07 4.94
C LEU A 208 -1.56 7.61 5.73
N GLU A 209 -1.52 7.63 7.05
CA GLU A 209 -2.58 8.23 7.87
C GLU A 209 -2.74 9.74 7.62
N ASP A 210 -1.65 10.43 7.26
CA ASP A 210 -1.66 11.86 6.91
C ASP A 210 -1.84 12.13 5.41
N ASP A 211 -1.86 11.06 4.60
CA ASP A 211 -2.19 11.11 3.17
C ASP A 211 -3.59 10.48 2.95
N TYR A 212 -3.77 9.72 1.90
CA TYR A 212 -5.03 9.04 1.60
C TYR A 212 -4.80 7.69 0.91
N LEU A 213 -5.73 6.76 1.08
CA LEU A 213 -5.81 5.50 0.36
C LEU A 213 -6.92 5.56 -0.71
N GLY A 214 -6.71 4.91 -1.85
CA GLY A 214 -7.68 4.90 -2.95
C GLY A 214 -7.74 6.19 -3.75
N GLY A 215 -8.89 6.46 -4.36
CA GLY A 215 -9.14 7.62 -5.22
C GLY A 215 -9.71 8.82 -4.47
N SER A 216 -9.75 9.95 -5.15
CA SER A 216 -10.42 11.19 -4.69
C SER A 216 -9.89 11.79 -3.38
N GLY A 217 -8.63 11.51 -3.01
CA GLY A 217 -8.02 11.96 -1.76
C GLY A 217 -8.08 13.47 -1.55
N SER A 218 -7.79 14.27 -2.59
CA SER A 218 -7.86 15.74 -2.51
C SER A 218 -9.29 16.28 -2.27
N ARG A 219 -10.30 15.40 -2.38
CA ARG A 219 -11.71 15.71 -2.10
C ARG A 219 -12.21 15.12 -0.78
N GLY A 220 -11.26 14.72 0.09
CA GLY A 220 -11.53 14.26 1.45
C GLY A 220 -11.87 12.78 1.59
N TYR A 221 -11.52 11.95 0.60
CA TYR A 221 -11.69 10.50 0.68
C TYR A 221 -10.42 9.82 1.20
N GLY A 222 -10.59 8.62 1.73
CA GLY A 222 -9.50 7.69 1.99
C GLY A 222 -8.60 8.00 3.17
N LYS A 223 -9.03 8.86 4.13
CA LYS A 223 -8.30 9.01 5.38
C LYS A 223 -8.47 7.74 6.21
N VAL A 224 -7.35 7.12 6.58
CA VAL A 224 -7.31 5.86 7.33
C VAL A 224 -6.57 6.01 8.65
N GLU A 225 -6.78 5.06 9.55
CA GLU A 225 -6.05 4.90 10.80
C GLU A 225 -5.63 3.43 10.92
N PHE A 226 -4.35 3.18 11.20
CA PHE A 226 -3.83 1.83 11.43
C PHE A 226 -3.84 1.47 12.91
N ARG A 227 -4.16 0.21 13.20
CA ARG A 227 -4.03 -0.40 14.52
C ARG A 227 -3.32 -1.73 14.37
N ILE A 228 -2.06 -1.81 14.80
CA ILE A 228 -1.24 -3.03 14.74
C ILE A 228 -1.57 -3.87 15.97
N THR A 229 -2.15 -5.05 15.74
CA THR A 229 -2.63 -5.91 16.83
C THR A 229 -1.63 -7.01 17.19
N LYS A 230 -0.91 -7.53 16.19
CA LYS A 230 0.04 -8.61 16.41
C LYS A 230 1.22 -8.54 15.44
N VAL A 231 2.42 -8.74 15.97
CA VAL A 231 3.63 -8.92 15.15
C VAL A 231 4.38 -10.12 15.68
N VAL A 232 4.67 -11.09 14.82
CA VAL A 232 5.40 -12.31 15.17
C VAL A 232 6.54 -12.56 14.21
N GLU A 233 7.63 -13.08 14.72
CA GLU A 233 8.74 -13.61 13.93
C GLU A 233 8.67 -15.14 13.95
N ARG A 234 8.68 -15.73 12.75
CA ARG A 234 8.77 -17.16 12.51
C ARG A 234 10.11 -17.47 11.87
N SER A 235 10.98 -18.13 12.62
CA SER A 235 12.29 -18.54 12.15
C SER A 235 12.18 -19.67 11.10
N ARG A 236 13.30 -20.02 10.48
CA ARG A 236 13.37 -21.21 9.63
C ARG A 236 13.03 -22.49 10.41
N GLU A 237 13.46 -22.55 11.67
CA GLU A 237 13.23 -23.68 12.57
C GLU A 237 11.75 -23.85 12.93
N TYR A 238 11.00 -22.77 13.02
CA TYR A 238 9.53 -22.81 13.14
C TYR A 238 8.91 -23.69 12.05
N TYR A 239 9.33 -23.49 10.79
CA TYR A 239 8.77 -24.23 9.65
C TYR A 239 9.33 -25.66 9.53
N LEU A 240 10.58 -25.89 9.90
CA LEU A 240 11.23 -27.19 9.73
C LEU A 240 11.10 -28.12 10.92
N LYS A 241 11.04 -27.57 12.15
CA LYS A 241 11.10 -28.34 13.39
C LYS A 241 9.89 -28.12 14.30
N GLY A 242 8.96 -27.21 13.92
CA GLY A 242 7.81 -26.88 14.75
C GLY A 242 8.14 -26.09 16.02
N GLU A 243 9.23 -25.31 16.00
CA GLU A 243 9.56 -24.39 17.09
C GLU A 243 8.49 -23.31 17.25
N ALA A 244 8.36 -22.70 18.42
CA ALA A 244 7.39 -21.64 18.67
C ALA A 244 7.73 -20.37 17.88
N GLU A 245 6.69 -19.63 17.46
CA GLU A 245 6.87 -18.28 16.94
C GLU A 245 7.31 -17.33 18.07
N ARG A 246 8.13 -16.34 17.74
CA ARG A 246 8.53 -15.28 18.67
C ARG A 246 7.58 -14.10 18.53
N GLU A 247 6.87 -13.78 19.59
CA GLU A 247 5.99 -12.61 19.65
C GLU A 247 6.83 -11.34 19.84
N LEU A 248 6.68 -10.38 18.92
CA LEU A 248 7.33 -9.07 18.96
C LEU A 248 6.38 -7.99 19.47
N LEU A 249 5.08 -8.17 19.25
CA LEU A 249 4.02 -7.29 19.71
C LEU A 249 2.70 -8.08 19.76
N SER A 250 1.92 -7.85 20.83
CA SER A 250 0.53 -8.31 20.95
C SER A 250 -0.29 -7.26 21.69
N SER A 251 -1.42 -6.85 21.12
CA SER A 251 -2.33 -5.85 21.69
C SER A 251 -3.75 -6.11 21.20
N GLU A 252 -4.69 -6.34 22.08
CA GLU A 252 -6.10 -6.59 21.71
C GLU A 252 -6.74 -5.37 21.04
N SER A 253 -6.49 -4.16 21.55
CA SER A 253 -7.02 -2.91 21.00
C SER A 253 -6.24 -2.43 19.77
N GLY A 254 -5.02 -2.95 19.57
CA GLY A 254 -4.06 -2.51 18.57
C GLY A 254 -3.39 -1.18 18.93
N LEU A 255 -2.10 -1.09 18.61
CA LEU A 255 -1.30 0.12 18.80
C LEU A 255 -1.23 0.93 17.51
N ARG A 256 -1.13 2.26 17.66
CA ARG A 256 -0.82 3.15 16.54
C ARG A 256 0.60 2.86 16.01
N PRO A 257 0.91 3.16 14.73
CA PRO A 257 2.24 2.91 14.17
C PRO A 257 3.38 3.51 15.01
N GLU A 258 3.22 4.73 15.54
CA GLU A 258 4.22 5.41 16.39
C GLU A 258 4.48 4.71 17.72
N GLU A 259 3.47 4.06 18.29
CA GLU A 259 3.59 3.30 19.54
C GLU A 259 4.19 1.91 19.27
N ALA A 260 3.70 1.26 18.23
CA ALA A 260 4.09 -0.09 17.84
C ALA A 260 5.56 -0.16 17.42
N VAL A 261 6.07 0.85 16.69
CA VAL A 261 7.46 0.85 16.21
C VAL A 261 8.45 0.77 17.36
N SER A 262 8.23 1.48 18.46
CA SER A 262 9.13 1.46 19.62
C SER A 262 9.23 0.07 20.24
N GLN A 263 8.08 -0.57 20.51
CA GLN A 263 8.05 -1.91 21.09
C GLN A 263 8.65 -2.97 20.16
N ILE A 264 8.32 -2.92 18.86
CA ILE A 264 8.85 -3.87 17.88
C ILE A 264 10.36 -3.71 17.74
N MET A 265 10.87 -2.46 17.75
CA MET A 265 12.31 -2.21 17.65
C MET A 265 13.09 -2.65 18.90
N GLU A 266 12.49 -2.63 20.08
CA GLU A 266 13.09 -3.19 21.29
C GLU A 266 13.10 -4.73 21.26
N ALA A 267 12.08 -5.33 20.66
CA ALA A 267 11.96 -6.78 20.56
C ALA A 267 12.78 -7.40 19.42
N LEU A 268 13.14 -6.68 18.36
CA LEU A 268 13.97 -7.12 17.23
C LEU A 268 15.47 -7.08 17.55
#